data_6c4c8042a7d5729ee83c3a13c39bfc77
#
_entry.id   6c4c8042a7d5729ee83c3a13c39bfc77
#
_cell.length_a   1.000
_cell.length_b   1.000
_cell.length_c   1.000
_cell.angle_alpha   90.00
_cell.angle_beta   90.00
_cell.angle_gamma   90.00
#
_symmetry.space_group_name_H-M   'P 1'
#
loop_
_entity.id
_entity.type
_entity.pdbx_description
1 polymer ?
#
loop_
_entity_poly.entity_id
_entity_poly.type
_entity_poly.pdbx_seq_one_letter_code
_entity_poly.pdbx_strand_id
1 'polypeptide(L)'
;TAMATYAGQNLGASRMDRVRQGVNSAMLIILIYGVASAFVLHFTDVQIMGLFLDTAKEVDIVDMGREYLFWNSVFFVPLGALIIWRYTIQGLGFSTLAMMAGVAEMVARTVVAIALVPVLGYFGAELSNPAAWIAACVFLYPAYIWTCRQLDNRLLAAKLHIQGDHAEPIL
;
A
#
# COMPACT_ATOMS: atom_id res chain seq x y z
N THR A 1 -2.18 -6.31 8.57
CA THR A 1 -2.92 -7.56 8.92
C THR A 1 -4.43 -7.35 8.97
N ALA A 2 -4.97 -6.29 9.58
CA ALA A 2 -6.43 -6.07 9.71
C ALA A 2 -7.19 -6.20 8.38
N MET A 3 -6.70 -5.61 7.29
CA MET A 3 -7.34 -5.69 5.97
C MET A 3 -7.37 -7.12 5.41
N ALA A 4 -6.36 -7.95 5.67
CA ALA A 4 -6.37 -9.35 5.23
C ALA A 4 -7.47 -10.15 5.93
N THR A 5 -7.58 -10.01 7.26
CA THR A 5 -8.63 -10.66 8.05
C THR A 5 -10.01 -10.19 7.61
N TYR A 6 -10.20 -8.87 7.48
CA TYR A 6 -11.47 -8.28 7.04
C TYR A 6 -11.88 -8.77 5.64
N ALA A 7 -10.95 -8.76 4.68
CA ALA A 7 -11.23 -9.22 3.32
C ALA A 7 -11.57 -10.72 3.27
N GLY A 8 -10.82 -11.56 3.98
CA GLY A 8 -11.06 -13.00 4.04
C GLY A 8 -12.41 -13.36 4.67
N GLN A 9 -12.77 -12.71 5.78
CA GLN A 9 -14.08 -12.91 6.43
C GLN A 9 -15.24 -12.51 5.53
N ASN A 10 -15.16 -11.36 4.86
CA ASN A 10 -16.22 -10.89 3.97
C ASN A 10 -16.29 -11.71 2.67
N LEU A 11 -15.17 -12.23 2.17
CA LEU A 11 -15.16 -13.18 1.05
C LEU A 11 -15.85 -14.47 1.44
N GLY A 12 -15.55 -15.04 2.62
CA GLY A 12 -16.24 -16.25 3.13
C GLY A 12 -17.75 -16.06 3.29
N ALA A 13 -18.19 -14.84 3.57
CA ALA A 13 -19.61 -14.46 3.59
C ALA A 13 -20.18 -14.10 2.22
N SER A 14 -19.43 -14.25 1.12
CA SER A 14 -19.79 -13.84 -0.25
C SER A 14 -20.18 -12.35 -0.39
N ARG A 15 -19.61 -11.48 0.43
CA ARG A 15 -19.92 -10.04 0.52
C ARG A 15 -18.78 -9.17 -0.03
N MET A 16 -18.52 -9.27 -1.34
CA MET A 16 -17.51 -8.46 -2.01
C MET A 16 -17.83 -6.95 -1.99
N ASP A 17 -19.10 -6.58 -1.87
CA ASP A 17 -19.54 -5.20 -1.61
C ASP A 17 -18.88 -4.62 -0.34
N ARG A 18 -18.85 -5.39 0.75
CA ARG A 18 -18.22 -4.97 2.01
C ARG A 18 -16.70 -4.88 1.88
N VAL A 19 -16.07 -5.80 1.15
CA VAL A 19 -14.61 -5.72 0.91
C VAL A 19 -14.26 -4.38 0.28
N ARG A 20 -14.99 -3.95 -0.77
CA ARG A 20 -14.76 -2.65 -1.42
C ARG A 20 -15.02 -1.47 -0.51
N GLN A 21 -16.11 -1.49 0.26
CA GLN A 21 -16.42 -0.46 1.23
C GLN A 21 -15.31 -0.35 2.29
N GLY A 22 -14.83 -1.48 2.80
CA GLY A 22 -13.73 -1.50 3.77
C GLY A 22 -12.42 -0.95 3.21
N VAL A 23 -12.08 -1.27 1.96
CA VAL A 23 -10.91 -0.69 1.27
C VAL A 23 -11.07 0.83 1.15
N ASN A 24 -12.22 1.33 0.70
CA ASN A 24 -12.47 2.77 0.57
C ASN A 24 -12.39 3.50 1.93
N SER A 25 -12.97 2.90 2.97
CA SER A 25 -12.88 3.46 4.33
C SER A 25 -11.43 3.47 4.84
N ALA A 26 -10.68 2.40 4.61
CA ALA A 26 -9.28 2.32 4.97
C ALA A 26 -8.42 3.35 4.20
N MET A 27 -8.73 3.59 2.91
CA MET A 27 -8.08 4.63 2.12
C MET A 27 -8.35 6.04 2.67
N LEU A 28 -9.57 6.33 3.11
CA LEU A 28 -9.88 7.61 3.74
C LEU A 28 -9.12 7.78 5.06
N ILE A 29 -9.08 6.74 5.88
CA ILE A 29 -8.34 6.76 7.15
C ILE A 29 -6.85 7.02 6.91
N ILE A 30 -6.24 6.31 5.94
CA ILE A 30 -4.81 6.48 5.66
C ILE A 30 -4.50 7.84 5.03
N LEU A 31 -5.43 8.41 4.26
CA LEU A 31 -5.29 9.77 3.74
C LEU A 31 -5.23 10.78 4.88
N ILE A 32 -6.18 10.72 5.81
CA ILE A 32 -6.23 11.62 6.97
C ILE A 32 -4.98 11.42 7.84
N TYR A 33 -4.65 10.16 8.15
CA TYR A 33 -3.49 9.83 8.97
C TYR A 33 -2.17 10.24 8.30
N GLY A 34 -2.00 9.98 7.00
CA GLY A 34 -0.78 10.32 6.26
C GLY A 34 -0.55 11.83 6.20
N VAL A 35 -1.61 12.61 5.92
CA VAL A 35 -1.53 14.08 5.93
C VAL A 35 -1.23 14.60 7.33
N ALA A 36 -1.94 14.12 8.36
CA ALA A 36 -1.70 14.54 9.74
C ALA A 36 -0.27 14.20 10.20
N SER A 37 0.21 12.99 9.87
CA SER A 37 1.57 12.56 10.23
C SER A 37 2.64 13.38 9.51
N ALA A 38 2.45 13.68 8.22
CA ALA A 38 3.37 14.54 7.47
C ALA A 38 3.42 15.96 8.07
N PHE A 39 2.26 16.49 8.47
CA PHE A 39 2.18 17.79 9.12
C PHE A 39 2.92 17.77 10.47
N VAL A 40 2.65 16.79 11.34
CA VAL A 40 3.34 16.66 12.64
C VAL A 40 4.85 16.54 12.44
N LEU A 41 5.31 15.67 11.54
CA LEU A 41 6.74 15.48 11.28
C LEU A 41 7.42 16.76 10.78
N HIS A 42 6.75 17.51 9.92
CA HIS A 42 7.31 18.77 9.40
C HIS A 42 7.57 19.82 10.51
N PHE A 43 6.71 19.86 11.55
CA PHE A 43 6.88 20.81 12.66
C PHE A 43 7.74 20.27 13.81
N THR A 44 8.04 18.97 13.82
CA THR A 44 8.81 18.33 14.89
C THR A 44 10.11 17.69 14.41
N ASP A 45 10.50 17.91 13.16
CA ASP A 45 11.69 17.32 12.54
C ASP A 45 12.98 17.61 13.33
N VAL A 46 13.22 18.87 13.69
CA VAL A 46 14.41 19.30 14.47
C VAL A 46 14.42 18.66 15.86
N GLN A 47 13.26 18.60 16.53
CA GLN A 47 13.13 17.98 17.84
C GLN A 47 13.40 16.49 17.79
N ILE A 48 12.89 15.82 16.73
CA ILE A 48 13.11 14.39 16.52
C ILE A 48 14.60 14.12 16.26
N MET A 49 15.24 14.91 15.39
CA MET A 49 16.68 14.78 15.12
C MET A 49 17.51 15.05 16.38
N GLY A 50 17.10 16.01 17.21
CA GLY A 50 17.75 16.33 18.49
C GLY A 50 17.71 15.23 19.54
N LEU A 51 16.88 14.19 19.38
CA LEU A 51 16.90 13.00 20.24
C LEU A 51 18.10 12.08 19.96
N PHE A 52 18.70 12.18 18.77
CA PHE A 52 19.76 11.29 18.31
C PHE A 52 21.08 12.00 18.04
N LEU A 53 21.04 13.30 17.73
CA LEU A 53 22.18 14.09 17.28
C LEU A 53 22.29 15.39 18.07
N ASP A 54 23.52 15.90 18.22
CA ASP A 54 23.76 17.26 18.74
C ASP A 54 23.48 18.27 17.60
N THR A 55 22.27 18.80 17.59
CA THR A 55 21.78 19.70 16.53
C THR A 55 22.62 20.98 16.39
N ALA A 56 23.41 21.34 17.39
CA ALA A 56 24.30 22.52 17.33
C ALA A 56 25.65 22.22 16.68
N LYS A 57 26.10 20.95 16.73
CA LYS A 57 27.41 20.54 16.19
C LYS A 57 27.32 19.85 14.83
N GLU A 58 26.21 19.20 14.54
CA GLU A 58 26.03 18.33 13.38
C GLU A 58 24.97 18.88 12.43
N VAL A 59 25.01 20.19 12.14
CA VAL A 59 23.99 20.90 11.37
C VAL A 59 23.75 20.26 10.00
N ASP A 60 24.81 19.89 9.28
CA ASP A 60 24.71 19.30 7.94
C ASP A 60 23.95 17.94 7.97
N ILE A 61 24.22 17.11 9.00
CA ILE A 61 23.56 15.82 9.15
C ILE A 61 22.10 15.99 9.55
N VAL A 62 21.82 16.98 10.39
CA VAL A 62 20.46 17.34 10.80
C VAL A 62 19.64 17.79 9.59
N ASP A 63 20.20 18.64 8.73
CA ASP A 63 19.52 19.14 7.53
C ASP A 63 19.25 18.00 6.53
N MET A 64 20.20 17.10 6.31
CA MET A 64 20.00 15.89 5.52
C MET A 64 18.87 15.01 6.09
N GLY A 65 18.86 14.83 7.42
CA GLY A 65 17.81 14.03 8.08
C GLY A 65 16.43 14.67 7.98
N ARG A 66 16.33 15.99 8.06
CA ARG A 66 15.08 16.76 7.88
C ARG A 66 14.55 16.62 6.44
N GLU A 67 15.41 16.74 5.45
CA GLU A 67 15.05 16.56 4.04
C GLU A 67 14.53 15.14 3.79
N TYR A 68 15.21 14.12 4.32
CA TYR A 68 14.76 12.72 4.26
C TYR A 68 13.38 12.53 4.90
N LEU A 69 13.16 13.07 6.11
CA LEU A 69 11.85 12.97 6.79
C LEU A 69 10.75 13.67 5.99
N PHE A 70 11.03 14.83 5.41
CA PHE A 70 10.09 15.57 4.58
C PHE A 70 9.66 14.73 3.36
N TRP A 71 10.60 14.29 2.53
CA TRP A 71 10.29 13.53 1.33
C TRP A 71 9.57 12.21 1.63
N ASN A 72 10.01 11.47 2.65
CA ASN A 72 9.31 10.24 3.02
C ASN A 72 7.90 10.51 3.55
N SER A 73 7.68 11.57 4.33
CA SER A 73 6.37 11.89 4.89
C SER A 73 5.34 12.29 3.83
N VAL A 74 5.75 13.02 2.80
CA VAL A 74 4.88 13.36 1.65
C VAL A 74 4.32 12.13 0.97
N PHE A 75 5.07 11.02 0.97
CA PHE A 75 4.66 9.76 0.35
C PHE A 75 4.03 8.75 1.31
N PHE A 76 3.63 9.14 2.52
CA PHE A 76 2.93 8.25 3.46
C PHE A 76 1.57 7.78 2.94
N VAL A 77 0.88 8.58 2.14
CA VAL A 77 -0.40 8.17 1.54
C VAL A 77 -0.20 7.03 0.53
N PRO A 78 0.71 7.11 -0.46
CA PRO A 78 1.09 5.96 -1.29
C PRO A 78 1.53 4.74 -0.47
N LEU A 79 2.35 4.91 0.56
CA LEU A 79 2.76 3.82 1.45
C LEU A 79 1.55 3.13 2.09
N GLY A 80 0.60 3.89 2.61
CA GLY A 80 -0.62 3.34 3.20
C GLY A 80 -1.50 2.64 2.17
N ALA A 81 -1.64 3.21 0.98
CA ALA A 81 -2.43 2.63 -0.10
C ALA A 81 -1.87 1.27 -0.55
N LEU A 82 -0.55 1.16 -0.75
CA LEU A 82 0.07 -0.11 -1.11
C LEU A 82 -0.15 -1.19 -0.03
N ILE A 83 -0.09 -0.82 1.25
CA ILE A 83 -0.33 -1.72 2.37
C ILE A 83 -1.78 -2.22 2.36
N ILE A 84 -2.75 -1.33 2.15
CA ILE A 84 -4.18 -1.67 2.10
C ILE A 84 -4.45 -2.65 0.95
N TRP A 85 -4.03 -2.35 -0.27
CA TRP A 85 -4.24 -3.23 -1.42
C TRP A 85 -3.51 -4.56 -1.27
N ARG A 86 -2.25 -4.56 -0.82
CA ARG A 86 -1.46 -5.78 -0.60
C ARG A 86 -2.14 -6.75 0.36
N TYR A 87 -2.52 -6.27 1.54
CA TYR A 87 -3.17 -7.12 2.53
C TYR A 87 -4.61 -7.52 2.12
N THR A 88 -5.32 -6.68 1.39
CA THR A 88 -6.64 -7.05 0.83
C THR A 88 -6.50 -8.18 -0.18
N ILE A 89 -5.60 -8.07 -1.17
CA ILE A 89 -5.32 -9.12 -2.17
C ILE A 89 -4.90 -10.42 -1.49
N GLN A 90 -4.02 -10.33 -0.48
CA GLN A 90 -3.58 -11.48 0.31
C GLN A 90 -4.75 -12.15 1.05
N GLY A 91 -5.62 -11.35 1.69
CA GLY A 91 -6.81 -11.85 2.40
C GLY A 91 -7.85 -12.46 1.48
N LEU A 92 -7.91 -12.05 0.22
CA LEU A 92 -8.73 -12.62 -0.83
C LEU A 92 -8.16 -13.93 -1.43
N GLY A 93 -7.02 -14.42 -0.93
CA GLY A 93 -6.41 -15.69 -1.33
C GLY A 93 -5.37 -15.58 -2.47
N PHE A 94 -5.03 -14.37 -2.93
CA PHE A 94 -4.06 -14.16 -4.01
C PHE A 94 -2.67 -13.74 -3.48
N SER A 95 -2.12 -14.55 -2.57
CA SER A 95 -0.85 -14.24 -1.89
C SER A 95 0.34 -14.05 -2.85
N THR A 96 0.37 -14.75 -3.97
CA THR A 96 1.42 -14.60 -4.99
C THR A 96 1.43 -13.19 -5.58
N LEU A 97 0.24 -12.61 -5.89
CA LEU A 97 0.17 -11.23 -6.38
C LEU A 97 0.65 -10.23 -5.32
N ALA A 98 0.27 -10.44 -4.06
CA ALA A 98 0.74 -9.60 -2.96
C ALA A 98 2.27 -9.67 -2.79
N MET A 99 2.87 -10.84 -3.01
CA MET A 99 4.33 -11.05 -2.95
C MET A 99 5.04 -10.38 -4.15
N MET A 100 4.47 -10.43 -5.35
CA MET A 100 5.04 -9.79 -6.54
C MET A 100 5.16 -8.26 -6.40
N ALA A 101 4.33 -7.63 -5.58
CA ALA A 101 4.49 -6.22 -5.26
C ALA A 101 5.83 -5.93 -4.54
N GLY A 102 6.30 -6.83 -3.67
CA GLY A 102 7.62 -6.73 -3.06
C GLY A 102 8.76 -6.82 -4.08
N VAL A 103 8.60 -7.63 -5.12
CA VAL A 103 9.55 -7.69 -6.24
C VAL A 103 9.57 -6.36 -7.00
N ALA A 104 8.39 -5.76 -7.26
CA ALA A 104 8.30 -4.45 -7.91
C ALA A 104 8.99 -3.35 -7.08
N GLU A 105 8.82 -3.35 -5.75
CA GLU A 105 9.53 -2.44 -4.85
C GLU A 105 11.06 -2.63 -4.91
N MET A 106 11.52 -3.88 -4.89
CA MET A 106 12.95 -4.20 -4.97
C MET A 106 13.55 -3.70 -6.29
N VAL A 107 12.88 -3.97 -7.41
CA VAL A 107 13.30 -3.51 -8.74
C VAL A 107 13.36 -1.98 -8.78
N ALA A 108 12.33 -1.28 -8.28
CA ALA A 108 12.30 0.17 -8.26
C ALA A 108 13.46 0.76 -7.43
N ARG A 109 13.73 0.22 -6.23
CA ARG A 109 14.87 0.64 -5.41
C ARG A 109 16.21 0.40 -6.11
N THR A 110 16.36 -0.74 -6.76
CA THR A 110 17.59 -1.06 -7.51
C THR A 110 17.80 -0.09 -8.67
N VAL A 111 16.75 0.21 -9.44
CA VAL A 111 16.81 1.19 -10.53
C VAL A 111 17.18 2.57 -10.01
N VAL A 112 16.56 3.04 -8.94
CA VAL A 112 16.90 4.33 -8.31
C VAL A 112 18.35 4.35 -7.83
N ALA A 113 18.80 3.30 -7.16
CA ALA A 113 20.18 3.21 -6.65
C ALA A 113 21.21 3.28 -7.79
N ILE A 114 20.97 2.62 -8.91
CA ILE A 114 21.91 2.56 -10.03
C ILE A 114 21.83 3.83 -10.91
N ALA A 115 20.61 4.36 -11.15
CA ALA A 115 20.41 5.44 -12.11
C ALA A 115 20.42 6.83 -11.48
N LEU A 116 19.85 7.01 -10.29
CA LEU A 116 19.67 8.33 -9.68
C LEU A 116 20.73 8.67 -8.64
N VAL A 117 21.18 7.71 -7.84
CA VAL A 117 22.18 8.00 -6.80
C VAL A 117 23.51 8.53 -7.37
N PRO A 118 24.05 7.98 -8.48
CA PRO A 118 25.29 8.51 -9.06
C PRO A 118 25.17 9.94 -9.58
N VAL A 119 23.95 10.38 -9.94
CA VAL A 119 23.70 11.71 -10.54
C VAL A 119 23.27 12.74 -9.48
N LEU A 120 22.40 12.32 -8.55
CA LEU A 120 21.77 13.18 -7.56
C LEU A 120 22.36 13.04 -6.15
N GLY A 121 23.31 12.12 -5.95
CA GLY A 121 23.91 11.88 -4.65
C GLY A 121 22.88 11.45 -3.60
N TYR A 122 22.94 12.08 -2.44
CA TYR A 122 22.06 11.77 -1.30
C TYR A 122 20.57 11.94 -1.63
N PHE A 123 20.19 12.99 -2.35
CA PHE A 123 18.80 13.19 -2.79
C PHE A 123 18.26 12.00 -3.62
N GLY A 124 19.09 11.40 -4.48
CA GLY A 124 18.74 10.18 -5.20
C GLY A 124 18.45 9.01 -4.26
N ALA A 125 19.20 8.87 -3.17
CA ALA A 125 18.95 7.85 -2.17
C ALA A 125 17.65 8.09 -1.40
N GLU A 126 17.30 9.33 -1.08
CA GLU A 126 16.03 9.71 -0.42
C GLU A 126 14.81 9.31 -1.23
N LEU A 127 14.87 9.45 -2.55
CA LEU A 127 13.78 9.09 -3.47
C LEU A 127 13.58 7.57 -3.62
N SER A 128 14.46 6.75 -3.09
CA SER A 128 14.41 5.30 -3.22
C SER A 128 13.13 4.69 -2.62
N ASN A 129 12.72 5.12 -1.43
CA ASN A 129 11.49 4.67 -0.80
C ASN A 129 10.23 5.18 -1.53
N PRO A 130 10.08 6.49 -1.79
CA PRO A 130 8.98 7.02 -2.58
C PRO A 130 8.78 6.31 -3.93
N ALA A 131 9.85 6.10 -4.68
CA ALA A 131 9.81 5.41 -5.97
C ALA A 131 9.31 3.97 -5.82
N ALA A 132 9.79 3.23 -4.81
CA ALA A 132 9.34 1.87 -4.53
C ALA A 132 7.85 1.81 -4.18
N TRP A 133 7.36 2.73 -3.37
CA TRP A 133 5.95 2.79 -2.98
C TRP A 133 5.04 3.11 -4.16
N ILE A 134 5.45 4.04 -5.03
CA ILE A 134 4.72 4.33 -6.27
C ILE A 134 4.71 3.12 -7.20
N ALA A 135 5.86 2.47 -7.42
CA ALA A 135 5.95 1.27 -8.26
C ALA A 135 5.03 0.14 -7.74
N ALA A 136 5.01 -0.07 -6.42
CA ALA A 136 4.10 -1.02 -5.80
C ALA A 136 2.63 -0.64 -5.99
N CYS A 137 2.26 0.64 -5.86
CA CYS A 137 0.90 1.12 -6.10
C CYS A 137 0.47 0.90 -7.55
N VAL A 138 1.34 1.20 -8.51
CA VAL A 138 1.08 1.00 -9.95
C VAL A 138 0.83 -0.47 -10.27
N PHE A 139 1.50 -1.39 -9.58
CA PHE A 139 1.28 -2.83 -9.72
C PHE A 139 0.03 -3.31 -8.96
N LEU A 140 -0.13 -2.91 -7.69
CA LEU A 140 -1.16 -3.43 -6.79
C LEU A 140 -2.57 -2.94 -7.14
N TYR A 141 -2.74 -1.73 -7.63
CA TYR A 141 -4.06 -1.20 -7.96
C TYR A 141 -4.75 -1.99 -9.08
N PRO A 142 -4.12 -2.24 -10.26
CA PRO A 142 -4.70 -3.12 -11.27
C PRO A 142 -4.90 -4.56 -10.77
N ALA A 143 -3.95 -5.09 -10.00
CA ALA A 143 -4.06 -6.42 -9.41
C ALA A 143 -5.27 -6.54 -8.46
N TYR A 144 -5.54 -5.52 -7.66
CA TYR A 144 -6.71 -5.46 -6.79
C TYR A 144 -8.02 -5.45 -7.60
N ILE A 145 -8.10 -4.62 -8.65
CA ILE A 145 -9.29 -4.56 -9.52
C ILE A 145 -9.52 -5.92 -10.19
N TRP A 146 -8.46 -6.51 -10.73
CA TRP A 146 -8.54 -7.84 -11.37
C TRP A 146 -9.00 -8.92 -10.38
N THR A 147 -8.43 -8.96 -9.18
CA THR A 147 -8.81 -9.89 -8.12
C THR A 147 -10.29 -9.77 -7.76
N CYS A 148 -10.77 -8.54 -7.57
CA CYS A 148 -12.18 -8.29 -7.25
C CYS A 148 -13.10 -8.76 -8.38
N ARG A 149 -12.79 -8.46 -9.65
CA ARG A 149 -13.58 -8.90 -10.80
C ARG A 149 -13.61 -10.43 -10.94
N GLN A 150 -12.47 -11.08 -10.74
CA GLN A 150 -12.39 -12.53 -10.82
C GLN A 150 -13.24 -13.21 -9.75
N LEU A 151 -13.23 -12.69 -8.52
CA LEU A 151 -14.05 -13.22 -7.42
C LEU A 151 -15.54 -12.96 -7.63
N ASP A 152 -15.94 -11.78 -8.12
CA ASP A 152 -17.34 -11.51 -8.46
C ASP A 152 -17.87 -12.49 -9.50
N ASN A 153 -17.10 -12.74 -10.56
CA ASN A 153 -17.48 -13.68 -11.61
C ASN A 153 -17.63 -15.12 -11.06
N ARG A 154 -16.71 -15.53 -10.17
CA ARG A 154 -16.80 -16.86 -9.52
C ARG A 154 -18.03 -16.98 -8.63
N LEU A 155 -18.32 -15.96 -7.83
CA LEU A 155 -19.50 -15.95 -6.96
C LEU A 155 -20.82 -15.91 -7.76
N LEU A 156 -20.85 -15.17 -8.87
CA LEU A 156 -22.00 -15.16 -9.77
C LEU A 156 -22.23 -16.51 -10.43
N ALA A 157 -21.17 -17.14 -10.94
CA ALA A 157 -21.26 -18.48 -11.54
C ALA A 157 -21.76 -19.52 -10.53
N ALA A 158 -21.26 -19.48 -9.29
CA ALA A 158 -21.71 -20.38 -8.22
C ALA A 158 -23.21 -20.18 -7.90
N LYS A 159 -23.69 -18.95 -7.85
CA LYS A 159 -25.12 -18.65 -7.62
C LYS A 159 -26.01 -19.18 -8.74
N LEU A 160 -25.59 -19.01 -10.01
CA LEU A 160 -26.36 -19.51 -11.17
C LEU A 160 -26.43 -21.03 -11.21
N HIS A 161 -25.34 -21.72 -10.83
CA HIS A 161 -25.34 -23.19 -10.75
C HIS A 161 -26.31 -23.70 -9.69
N ILE A 162 -26.35 -23.10 -8.51
CA ILE A 162 -27.27 -23.46 -7.44
C ILE A 162 -28.75 -23.25 -7.86
N GLN A 163 -29.03 -22.15 -8.56
CA GLN A 163 -30.39 -21.86 -9.06
C GLN A 163 -30.83 -22.81 -10.16
N GLY A 164 -29.90 -23.26 -11.04
CA GLY A 164 -30.20 -24.25 -12.07
C GLY A 164 -30.55 -25.64 -11.50
N ASP A 165 -29.84 -26.05 -10.46
CA ASP A 165 -30.02 -27.36 -9.80
C ASP A 165 -31.35 -27.46 -9.02
N HIS A 166 -31.90 -26.31 -8.58
CA HIS A 166 -33.21 -26.24 -7.94
C HIS A 166 -34.39 -26.08 -8.93
N ALA A 167 -34.10 -25.89 -10.22
CA ALA A 167 -35.12 -25.69 -11.25
C ALA A 167 -35.50 -26.97 -12.03
N GLU A 168 -34.85 -28.12 -11.77
CA GLU A 168 -35.30 -29.40 -12.31
C GLU A 168 -36.58 -29.85 -11.57
N PRO A 169 -37.73 -29.94 -12.26
CA PRO A 169 -38.95 -30.46 -11.65
C PRO A 169 -38.76 -31.93 -11.34
N ILE A 170 -39.08 -32.31 -10.12
CA ILE A 170 -39.31 -33.69 -9.74
C ILE A 170 -40.52 -34.18 -10.55
N LEU A 171 -40.29 -34.86 -11.67
CA LEU A 171 -41.29 -35.65 -12.40
C LEU A 171 -41.38 -37.04 -11.80
#